data_8c199b45bbc8fad0b2774f9da439af72
#
_entry.id   8c199b45bbc8fad0b2774f9da439af72
#
_cell.length_a   1.000
_cell.length_b   1.000
_cell.length_c   1.000
_cell.angle_alpha   90.00
_cell.angle_beta   90.00
_cell.angle_gamma   90.00
#
_symmetry.space_group_name_H-M   'P 1'
#
loop_
_entity.id
_entity.type
_entity.pdbx_description
1 polymer ?
#
loop_
_entity_poly.entity_id
_entity_poly.type
_entity_poly.pdbx_seq_one_letter_code
_entity_poly.pdbx_strand_id
1 'polypeptide(L)'
;MTKTAQNDDVEGARRRLVEAEAEYQRARSEDYVTRLIRDSAIVDAHRAGLSSREISDLVGDIGQPNVVRARRRAVTRREVVPDGLLSPADALRRSGMSPSEFINAVRVGRLTPVDVQGGVRAFRDEDIEAIRASV
;
A
#
# COMPACT_ATOMS: atom_id res chain seq x y z
N MET A 1 -40.04 -25.76 2.00
CA MET A 1 -39.14 -24.96 1.19
C MET A 1 -38.63 -25.75 0.01
N THR A 2 -38.55 -25.12 -1.10
CA THR A 2 -38.09 -25.71 -2.34
C THR A 2 -36.57 -25.68 -2.46
N LYS A 3 -36.00 -26.54 -3.30
CA LYS A 3 -34.58 -26.55 -3.63
C LYS A 3 -34.13 -25.22 -4.21
N THR A 4 -34.99 -24.52 -4.94
CA THR A 4 -34.69 -23.24 -5.57
C THR A 4 -34.36 -22.16 -4.52
N ALA A 5 -35.17 -22.04 -3.47
CA ALA A 5 -34.94 -21.07 -2.39
C ALA A 5 -33.63 -21.37 -1.67
N GLN A 6 -33.31 -22.64 -1.45
CA GLN A 6 -32.09 -23.07 -0.79
C GLN A 6 -30.86 -22.77 -1.66
N ASN A 7 -30.95 -22.95 -2.98
CA ASN A 7 -29.88 -22.61 -3.93
C ASN A 7 -29.62 -21.09 -3.97
N ASP A 8 -30.69 -20.29 -3.94
CA ASP A 8 -30.60 -18.84 -3.93
C ASP A 8 -29.87 -18.36 -2.67
N ASP A 9 -30.14 -18.97 -1.50
CA ASP A 9 -29.44 -18.65 -0.26
C ASP A 9 -27.95 -18.98 -0.33
N VAL A 10 -27.59 -20.11 -0.92
CA VAL A 10 -26.19 -20.53 -1.12
C VAL A 10 -25.48 -19.59 -2.07
N GLU A 11 -26.09 -19.25 -3.19
CA GLU A 11 -25.50 -18.32 -4.17
C GLU A 11 -25.35 -16.92 -3.59
N GLY A 12 -26.34 -16.45 -2.84
CA GLY A 12 -26.27 -15.18 -2.13
C GLY A 12 -25.14 -15.15 -1.11
N ALA A 13 -24.98 -16.24 -0.35
CA ALA A 13 -23.90 -16.36 0.63
C ALA A 13 -22.52 -16.37 -0.03
N ARG A 14 -22.37 -17.08 -1.16
CA ARG A 14 -21.11 -17.08 -1.92
C ARG A 14 -20.75 -15.69 -2.43
N ARG A 15 -21.71 -14.98 -2.97
CA ARG A 15 -21.51 -13.62 -3.50
C ARG A 15 -21.05 -12.68 -2.40
N ARG A 16 -21.71 -12.71 -1.25
CA ARG A 16 -21.35 -11.89 -0.09
C ARG A 16 -19.95 -12.21 0.41
N LEU A 17 -19.57 -13.49 0.41
CA LEU A 17 -18.23 -13.90 0.83
C LEU A 17 -17.16 -13.38 -0.13
N VAL A 18 -17.39 -13.51 -1.43
CA VAL A 18 -16.45 -13.00 -2.45
C VAL A 18 -16.30 -11.49 -2.34
N GLU A 19 -17.39 -10.76 -2.18
CA GLU A 19 -17.36 -9.31 -2.00
C GLU A 19 -16.65 -8.89 -0.72
N ALA A 20 -16.92 -9.58 0.40
CA ALA A 20 -16.28 -9.32 1.67
C ALA A 20 -14.77 -9.58 1.61
N GLU A 21 -14.36 -10.66 0.94
CA GLU A 21 -12.93 -10.97 0.75
C GLU A 21 -12.25 -9.93 -0.11
N ALA A 22 -12.89 -9.47 -1.18
CA ALA A 22 -12.34 -8.41 -2.03
C ALA A 22 -12.14 -7.11 -1.24
N GLU A 23 -13.12 -6.73 -0.40
CA GLU A 23 -12.99 -5.57 0.48
C GLU A 23 -11.88 -5.73 1.50
N TYR A 24 -11.77 -6.91 2.10
CA TYR A 24 -10.72 -7.22 3.06
C TYR A 24 -9.32 -7.08 2.42
N GLN A 25 -9.14 -7.61 1.21
CA GLN A 25 -7.86 -7.51 0.49
C GLN A 25 -7.55 -6.06 0.11
N ARG A 26 -8.54 -5.28 -0.31
CA ARG A 26 -8.35 -3.86 -0.59
C ARG A 26 -7.94 -3.08 0.66
N ALA A 27 -8.61 -3.32 1.77
CA ALA A 27 -8.29 -2.66 3.04
C ALA A 27 -6.87 -3.01 3.51
N ARG A 28 -6.47 -4.26 3.39
CA ARG A 28 -5.11 -4.70 3.72
C ARG A 28 -4.07 -4.04 2.81
N SER A 29 -4.35 -3.95 1.51
CA SER A 29 -3.45 -3.32 0.55
C SER A 29 -3.29 -1.84 0.84
N GLU A 30 -4.39 -1.15 1.14
CA GLU A 30 -4.38 0.26 1.52
C GLU A 30 -3.55 0.49 2.77
N ASP A 31 -3.79 -0.30 3.83
CA ASP A 31 -3.06 -0.19 5.09
C ASP A 31 -1.56 -0.44 4.89
N TYR A 32 -1.22 -1.47 4.15
CA TYR A 32 0.16 -1.81 3.83
C TYR A 32 0.85 -0.68 3.06
N VAL A 33 0.21 -0.20 1.99
CA VAL A 33 0.76 0.87 1.15
C VAL A 33 0.90 2.17 1.94
N THR A 34 -0.09 2.52 2.75
CA THR A 34 -0.06 3.70 3.62
C THR A 34 1.14 3.65 4.57
N ARG A 35 1.37 2.51 5.19
CA ARG A 35 2.50 2.31 6.10
C ARG A 35 3.84 2.44 5.38
N LEU A 36 3.96 1.86 4.20
CA LEU A 36 5.19 1.93 3.41
C LEU A 36 5.50 3.35 2.94
N ILE A 37 4.48 4.09 2.54
CA ILE A 37 4.64 5.49 2.14
C ILE A 37 5.11 6.34 3.33
N ARG A 38 4.53 6.12 4.51
CA ARG A 38 4.96 6.80 5.74
C ARG A 38 6.41 6.47 6.07
N ASP A 39 6.79 5.19 6.07
CA ASP A 39 8.15 4.77 6.37
C ASP A 39 9.15 5.39 5.38
N SER A 40 8.79 5.47 4.11
CA SER A 40 9.62 6.10 3.08
C SER A 40 9.76 7.61 3.28
N ALA A 41 8.68 8.29 3.67
CA ALA A 41 8.74 9.71 3.98
C ALA A 41 9.64 10.00 5.20
N ILE A 42 9.66 9.10 6.17
CA ILE A 42 10.58 9.16 7.32
C ILE A 42 12.04 9.06 6.84
N VAL A 43 12.33 8.14 5.92
CA VAL A 43 13.66 8.00 5.32
C VAL A 43 14.08 9.30 4.61
N ASP A 44 13.18 9.85 3.80
CA ASP A 44 13.46 11.08 3.06
C ASP A 44 13.70 12.28 4.00
N ALA A 45 12.92 12.40 5.06
CA ALA A 45 13.08 13.44 6.07
C ALA A 45 14.44 13.34 6.76
N HIS A 46 14.86 12.12 7.10
CA HIS A 46 16.18 11.90 7.72
C HIS A 46 17.31 12.28 6.77
N ARG A 47 17.22 11.91 5.50
CA ARG A 47 18.21 12.25 4.48
C ARG A 47 18.28 13.76 4.24
N ALA A 48 17.15 14.45 4.41
CA ALA A 48 17.09 15.90 4.30
C ALA A 48 17.68 16.64 5.52
N GLY A 49 18.03 15.93 6.58
CA GLY A 49 18.72 16.48 7.74
C GLY A 49 17.90 16.57 9.02
N LEU A 50 16.65 16.10 9.03
CA LEU A 50 15.84 16.06 10.24
C LEU A 50 16.37 15.00 11.20
N SER A 51 16.41 15.33 12.49
CA SER A 51 16.80 14.38 13.52
C SER A 51 15.66 13.37 13.78
N SER A 52 15.98 12.22 14.36
CA SER A 52 14.97 11.24 14.76
C SER A 52 13.95 11.80 15.73
N ARG A 53 14.37 12.74 16.59
CA ARG A 53 13.46 13.43 17.52
C ARG A 53 12.47 14.33 16.78
N GLU A 54 12.95 15.12 15.84
CA GLU A 54 12.09 16.00 15.02
C GLU A 54 11.10 15.17 14.21
N ILE A 55 11.55 14.07 13.60
CA ILE A 55 10.69 13.15 12.86
C ILE A 55 9.62 12.55 13.78
N SER A 56 10.03 12.08 14.97
CA SER A 56 9.08 11.54 15.95
C SER A 56 7.98 12.55 16.29
N ASP A 57 8.36 13.80 16.54
CA ASP A 57 7.41 14.87 16.87
C ASP A 57 6.41 15.11 15.73
N LEU A 58 6.85 15.04 14.49
CA LEU A 58 6.02 15.28 13.31
C LEU A 58 5.04 14.13 12.99
N VAL A 59 5.39 12.89 13.37
CA VAL A 59 4.57 11.72 13.05
C VAL A 59 3.78 11.17 14.25
N GLY A 60 3.49 12.03 15.21
CA GLY A 60 2.63 11.69 16.35
C GLY A 60 3.36 11.12 17.56
N ASP A 61 4.57 11.58 17.81
CA ASP A 61 5.36 11.21 19.01
C ASP A 61 5.59 9.71 19.15
N ILE A 62 5.94 9.06 18.05
CA ILE A 62 6.14 7.59 18.05
C ILE A 62 7.40 7.14 18.79
N GLY A 63 8.32 8.08 19.09
CA GLY A 63 9.59 7.79 19.75
C GLY A 63 10.73 7.52 18.79
N GLN A 64 11.93 7.97 19.16
CA GLN A 64 13.14 7.82 18.32
C GLN A 64 13.44 6.36 17.93
N PRO A 65 13.32 5.36 18.85
CA PRO A 65 13.56 3.96 18.45
C PRO A 65 12.61 3.48 17.34
N ASN A 66 11.36 3.94 17.34
CA ASN A 66 10.39 3.58 16.30
C ASN A 66 10.71 4.26 14.96
N VAL A 67 11.25 5.47 14.98
CA VAL A 67 11.76 6.14 13.77
C VAL A 67 12.88 5.32 13.14
N VAL A 68 13.83 4.87 13.94
CA VAL A 68 14.96 4.04 13.48
C VAL A 68 14.46 2.73 12.88
N ARG A 69 13.49 2.07 13.52
CA ARG A 69 12.88 0.83 13.00
C ARG A 69 12.16 1.06 11.68
N ALA A 70 11.42 2.16 11.55
CA ALA A 70 10.72 2.49 10.30
C ALA A 70 11.70 2.67 9.15
N ARG A 71 12.82 3.34 9.39
CA ARG A 71 13.88 3.52 8.39
C ARG A 71 14.47 2.18 7.94
N ARG A 72 14.76 1.29 8.88
CA ARG A 72 15.27 -0.05 8.58
C ARG A 72 14.28 -0.87 7.76
N ARG A 73 12.99 -0.83 8.13
CA ARG A 73 11.94 -1.53 7.36
C ARG A 73 11.88 -1.05 5.92
N ALA A 74 11.93 0.27 5.71
CA ALA A 74 11.86 0.85 4.37
C ALA A 74 13.02 0.39 3.48
N VAL A 75 14.24 0.37 4.03
CA VAL A 75 15.42 -0.11 3.29
C VAL A 75 15.28 -1.59 2.94
N THR A 76 14.93 -2.43 3.90
CA THR A 76 14.79 -3.87 3.69
C THR A 76 13.73 -4.20 2.64
N ARG A 77 12.58 -3.53 2.68
CA ARG A 77 11.50 -3.75 1.70
C ARG A 77 11.91 -3.39 0.29
N ARG A 78 12.67 -2.32 0.14
CA ARG A 78 13.17 -1.88 -1.17
C ARG A 78 14.08 -2.93 -1.81
N GLU A 79 14.91 -3.59 -1.01
CA GLU A 79 15.85 -4.61 -1.46
C GLU A 79 15.17 -5.88 -1.99
N VAL A 80 13.95 -6.20 -1.51
CA VAL A 80 13.25 -7.43 -1.90
C VAL A 80 12.29 -7.24 -3.08
N VAL A 81 12.18 -6.04 -3.63
CA VAL A 81 11.33 -5.79 -4.81
C VAL A 81 12.07 -6.25 -6.06
N PRO A 82 11.50 -7.19 -6.83
CA PRO A 82 12.13 -7.68 -8.06
C PRO A 82 12.30 -6.59 -9.12
N ASP A 83 13.27 -6.78 -10.01
CA ASP A 83 13.43 -5.91 -11.18
C ASP A 83 12.15 -5.92 -12.03
N GLY A 84 11.78 -4.78 -12.56
CA GLY A 84 10.56 -4.62 -13.35
C GLY A 84 9.32 -4.25 -12.53
N LEU A 85 9.42 -4.31 -11.20
CA LEU A 85 8.39 -3.84 -10.29
C LEU A 85 8.89 -2.63 -9.52
N LEU A 86 7.96 -1.83 -9.02
CA LEU A 86 8.26 -0.63 -8.24
C LEU A 86 7.81 -0.82 -6.79
N SER A 87 8.65 -0.43 -5.83
CA SER A 87 8.21 -0.30 -4.46
C SER A 87 7.12 0.78 -4.36
N PRO A 88 6.27 0.78 -3.32
CA PRO A 88 5.27 1.84 -3.16
C PRO A 88 5.87 3.25 -3.18
N ALA A 89 7.04 3.45 -2.60
CA ALA A 89 7.72 4.75 -2.60
C ALA A 89 8.13 5.18 -4.01
N ASP A 90 8.72 4.26 -4.78
CA ASP A 90 9.14 4.55 -6.15
C ASP A 90 7.92 4.74 -7.06
N ALA A 91 6.86 3.95 -6.86
CA ALA A 91 5.61 4.09 -7.60
C ALA A 91 4.96 5.45 -7.33
N LEU A 92 4.93 5.90 -6.08
CA LEU A 92 4.41 7.21 -5.71
C LEU A 92 5.18 8.32 -6.43
N ARG A 93 6.51 8.28 -6.41
CA ARG A 93 7.33 9.29 -7.08
C ARG A 93 7.06 9.33 -8.58
N ARG A 94 7.01 8.19 -9.23
CA ARG A 94 6.77 8.08 -10.68
C ARG A 94 5.37 8.50 -11.09
N SER A 95 4.39 8.28 -10.23
CA SER A 95 3.00 8.65 -10.52
C SER A 95 2.77 10.16 -10.58
N GLY A 96 3.59 10.93 -9.89
CA GLY A 96 3.40 12.37 -9.75
C GLY A 96 2.24 12.74 -8.82
N MET A 97 1.63 11.76 -8.17
CA MET A 97 0.51 11.97 -7.24
C MET A 97 1.00 12.35 -5.85
N SER A 98 0.13 13.02 -5.08
CA SER A 98 0.36 13.17 -3.64
C SER A 98 0.17 11.82 -2.94
N PRO A 99 0.72 11.64 -1.72
CA PRO A 99 0.46 10.42 -0.94
C PRO A 99 -1.03 10.11 -0.78
N SER A 100 -1.85 11.11 -0.49
CA SER A 100 -3.31 10.94 -0.33
C SER A 100 -3.98 10.46 -1.61
N GLU A 101 -3.63 11.04 -2.75
CA GLU A 101 -4.16 10.64 -4.06
C GLU A 101 -3.76 9.21 -4.41
N PHE A 102 -2.51 8.86 -4.16
CA PHE A 102 -1.99 7.52 -4.43
C PHE A 102 -2.70 6.46 -3.58
N ILE A 103 -2.83 6.71 -2.27
CA ILE A 103 -3.51 5.81 -1.34
C ILE A 103 -4.98 5.64 -1.76
N ASN A 104 -5.64 6.73 -2.13
CA ASN A 104 -7.02 6.66 -2.61
C ASN A 104 -7.15 5.84 -3.91
N ALA A 105 -6.20 5.96 -4.83
CA ALA A 105 -6.19 5.16 -6.06
C ALA A 105 -6.08 3.65 -5.76
N VAL A 106 -5.32 3.28 -4.75
CA VAL A 106 -5.25 1.89 -4.28
C VAL A 106 -6.58 1.48 -3.65
N ARG A 107 -7.16 2.35 -2.82
CA ARG A 107 -8.43 2.08 -2.14
C ARG A 107 -9.57 1.79 -3.11
N VAL A 108 -9.70 2.61 -4.16
CA VAL A 108 -10.79 2.48 -5.13
C VAL A 108 -10.48 1.50 -6.26
N GLY A 109 -9.32 0.84 -6.24
CA GLY A 109 -8.95 -0.18 -7.21
C GLY A 109 -8.41 0.34 -8.54
N ARG A 110 -8.06 1.62 -8.63
CA ARG A 110 -7.40 2.18 -9.83
C ARG A 110 -5.95 1.71 -9.96
N LEU A 111 -5.31 1.43 -8.82
CA LEU A 111 -3.98 0.81 -8.74
C LEU A 111 -4.10 -0.47 -7.94
N THR A 112 -3.65 -1.58 -8.49
CA THR A 112 -3.67 -2.88 -7.82
C THR A 112 -2.26 -3.32 -7.50
N PRO A 113 -1.88 -3.42 -6.21
CA PRO A 113 -0.57 -3.94 -5.84
C PRO A 113 -0.41 -5.41 -6.25
N VAL A 114 0.81 -5.78 -6.57
CA VAL A 114 1.20 -7.17 -6.88
C VAL A 114 1.88 -7.74 -5.65
N ASP A 115 1.49 -8.93 -5.23
CA ASP A 115 2.16 -9.64 -4.14
C ASP A 115 3.50 -10.17 -4.64
N VAL A 116 4.54 -9.90 -3.88
CA VAL A 116 5.87 -10.47 -4.10
C VAL A 116 6.27 -11.31 -2.88
N GLN A 117 7.35 -12.04 -3.01
CA GLN A 117 7.82 -12.94 -1.98
C GLN A 117 7.94 -12.25 -0.61
N GLY A 118 7.52 -12.93 0.45
CA GLY A 118 7.64 -12.42 1.82
C GLY A 118 6.51 -11.45 2.23
N GLY A 119 5.39 -11.44 1.51
CA GLY A 119 4.25 -10.58 1.82
C GLY A 119 4.46 -9.12 1.44
N VAL A 120 5.52 -8.82 0.71
CA VAL A 120 5.78 -7.47 0.19
C VAL A 120 4.87 -7.21 -1.01
N ARG A 121 4.37 -5.99 -1.13
CA ARG A 121 3.53 -5.56 -2.26
C ARG A 121 4.28 -4.53 -3.09
N ALA A 122 4.17 -4.68 -4.41
CA ALA A 122 4.84 -3.81 -5.37
C ALA A 122 3.86 -3.41 -6.46
N PHE A 123 4.28 -2.53 -7.36
CA PHE A 123 3.45 -2.05 -8.46
C PHE A 123 4.13 -2.31 -9.79
N ARG A 124 3.34 -2.60 -10.82
CA ARG A 124 3.86 -2.71 -12.19
C ARG A 124 4.12 -1.32 -12.75
N ASP A 125 5.25 -1.17 -13.42
CA ASP A 125 5.63 0.10 -14.03
C ASP A 125 4.58 0.57 -15.05
N GLU A 126 4.05 -0.34 -15.87
CA GLU A 126 3.01 -0.03 -16.84
C GLU A 126 1.73 0.51 -16.21
N ASP A 127 1.34 0.02 -15.03
CA ASP A 127 0.15 0.50 -14.33
C ASP A 127 0.37 1.93 -13.81
N ILE A 128 1.57 2.23 -13.34
CA ILE A 128 1.93 3.56 -12.87
C ILE A 128 1.99 4.55 -14.05
N GLU A 129 2.60 4.15 -15.17
CA GLU A 129 2.63 4.98 -16.37
C GLU A 129 1.23 5.26 -16.92
N ALA A 130 0.34 4.27 -16.88
CA ALA A 130 -1.04 4.43 -17.33
C ALA A 130 -1.79 5.46 -16.47
N ILE A 131 -1.64 5.40 -15.15
CA ILE A 131 -2.32 6.36 -14.26
C ILE A 131 -1.72 7.76 -14.39
N ARG A 132 -0.42 7.87 -14.59
CA ARG A 132 0.27 9.14 -14.84
C ARG A 132 -0.25 9.81 -16.11
N ALA A 133 -0.43 9.04 -17.17
CA ALA A 133 -0.92 9.55 -18.46
C ALA A 133 -2.37 10.03 -18.38
N SER A 134 -3.16 9.54 -17.40
CA SER A 134 -4.56 9.90 -17.23
C SER A 134 -4.79 11.16 -16.37
N VAL A 135 -3.74 11.72 -15.82
CA VAL A 135 -3.82 12.89 -14.91
C VAL A 135 -3.71 14.21 -15.66
#